data_8cdb8e17fff7e0a6535a176addf1a115
#
_entry.id   8cdb8e17fff7e0a6535a176addf1a115
#
_cell.length_a   1.000
_cell.length_b   1.000
_cell.length_c   1.000
_cell.angle_alpha   90.00
_cell.angle_beta   90.00
_cell.angle_gamma   90.00
#
_symmetry.space_group_name_H-M   'P 1'
#
loop_
_entity.id
_entity.type
_entity.pdbx_description
1 polymer ?
#
loop_
_entity_poly.entity_id
_entity_poly.type
_entity_poly.pdbx_seq_one_letter_code
_entity_poly.pdbx_strand_id
1 'polypeptide(L)'
;GRSLRNFPELRERSSYPANHERVHEFNLVATWQALKRVTFTCSAVFASGTPFTSADEFYLMNGYVVAQYGKHNGCHLPWYKRVDMAANVDLKQKRQRHFRHGFNVSLFNAFGFNNPLFYRLRIRRDGNFRFAPVCFLKYPLPSFSYYIKY
;
A
#
# COMPACT_ATOMS: atom_id res chain seq x y z
N GLY A 1 -2.94 -14.22 6.76
CA GLY A 1 -3.86 -15.02 7.61
C GLY A 1 -5.32 -14.68 7.37
N ARG A 2 -6.21 -15.59 7.71
CA ARG A 2 -7.66 -15.40 7.56
C ARG A 2 -8.26 -14.92 8.88
N SER A 3 -9.07 -13.84 8.83
CA SER A 3 -9.72 -13.27 10.02
C SER A 3 -11.19 -13.00 9.73
N LEU A 4 -12.06 -13.75 10.39
CA LEU A 4 -13.52 -13.62 10.25
C LEU A 4 -14.10 -12.94 11.50
N ARG A 5 -15.05 -12.05 11.30
CA ARG A 5 -15.84 -11.42 12.38
C ARG A 5 -17.28 -11.91 12.32
N ASN A 6 -17.84 -12.13 13.49
CA ASN A 6 -19.24 -12.47 13.65
C ASN A 6 -19.83 -11.58 14.75
N PHE A 7 -20.92 -10.89 14.44
CA PHE A 7 -21.69 -10.12 15.42
C PHE A 7 -23.09 -10.74 15.55
N PRO A 8 -23.33 -11.50 16.61
CA PRO A 8 -24.60 -12.19 16.79
C PRO A 8 -25.80 -11.25 16.98
N GLU A 9 -25.56 -9.99 17.31
CA GLU A 9 -26.60 -8.96 17.54
C GLU A 9 -27.11 -8.34 16.22
N LEU A 10 -26.38 -8.45 15.13
CA LEU A 10 -26.85 -8.00 13.83
C LEU A 10 -27.73 -9.07 13.19
N ARG A 11 -28.85 -8.65 12.57
CA ARG A 11 -29.90 -9.51 11.97
C ARG A 11 -29.37 -10.59 11.00
N GLU A 12 -28.18 -10.41 10.45
CA GLU A 12 -27.49 -11.41 9.64
C GLU A 12 -26.37 -12.06 10.47
N ARG A 13 -26.62 -13.26 10.98
CA ARG A 13 -25.62 -14.11 11.67
C ARG A 13 -24.49 -14.58 10.73
N SER A 14 -24.23 -13.87 9.66
CA SER A 14 -23.18 -14.27 8.70
C SER A 14 -21.82 -13.74 9.14
N SER A 15 -20.83 -14.64 9.18
CA SER A 15 -19.45 -14.23 9.35
C SER A 15 -18.94 -13.50 8.11
N TYR A 16 -18.20 -12.43 8.29
CA TYR A 16 -17.60 -11.65 7.21
C TYR A 16 -16.10 -11.42 7.46
N PRO A 17 -15.29 -11.23 6.39
CA PRO A 17 -13.87 -10.94 6.51
C PRO A 17 -13.62 -9.64 7.27
N ALA A 18 -12.62 -9.61 8.14
CA ALA A 18 -12.23 -8.38 8.83
C ALA A 18 -11.62 -7.38 7.84
N ASN A 19 -11.85 -6.06 8.02
CA ASN A 19 -11.40 -4.99 7.11
C ASN A 19 -9.90 -5.00 6.81
N HIS A 20 -9.10 -5.57 7.71
CA HIS A 20 -7.63 -5.67 7.58
C HIS A 20 -7.17 -7.08 7.16
N GLU A 21 -8.09 -7.97 6.80
CA GLU A 21 -7.73 -9.33 6.38
C GLU A 21 -6.85 -9.29 5.14
N ARG A 22 -5.70 -9.96 5.23
CA ARG A 22 -4.85 -10.30 4.10
C ARG A 22 -4.57 -11.79 4.13
N VAL A 23 -5.14 -12.51 3.18
CA VAL A 23 -5.04 -13.96 3.12
C VAL A 23 -3.60 -14.37 2.84
N HIS A 24 -2.98 -13.70 1.87
CA HIS A 24 -1.61 -13.95 1.47
C HIS A 24 -0.79 -12.67 1.59
N GLU A 25 0.41 -12.81 2.17
CA GLU A 25 1.40 -11.73 2.23
C GLU A 25 2.79 -12.34 2.07
N PHE A 26 3.56 -11.76 1.18
CA PHE A 26 4.93 -12.13 0.90
C PHE A 26 5.81 -10.89 0.99
N ASN A 27 6.83 -10.95 1.86
CA ASN A 27 7.81 -9.90 2.08
C ASN A 27 9.19 -10.46 1.79
N LEU A 28 9.93 -9.79 0.89
CA LEU A 28 11.30 -10.12 0.55
C LEU A 28 12.19 -8.92 0.82
N VAL A 29 13.30 -9.13 1.51
CA VAL A 29 14.35 -8.12 1.68
C VAL A 29 15.66 -8.74 1.22
N ALA A 30 16.33 -8.07 0.29
CA ALA A 30 17.64 -8.45 -0.19
C ALA A 30 18.63 -7.30 0.06
N THR A 31 19.77 -7.62 0.66
CA THR A 31 20.85 -6.66 0.90
C THR A 31 22.11 -7.20 0.25
N TRP A 32 22.74 -6.38 -0.57
CA TRP A 32 23.96 -6.72 -1.28
C TRP A 32 25.04 -5.67 -1.07
N GLN A 33 26.15 -6.08 -0.48
CA GLN A 33 27.33 -5.24 -0.32
C GLN A 33 28.18 -5.34 -1.60
N ALA A 34 27.92 -4.45 -2.57
CA ALA A 34 28.61 -4.44 -3.85
C ALA A 34 30.08 -4.02 -3.71
N LEU A 35 30.38 -3.10 -2.81
CA LEU A 35 31.72 -2.59 -2.51
C LEU A 35 31.90 -2.48 -0.99
N LYS A 36 33.14 -2.34 -0.53
CA LYS A 36 33.46 -2.18 0.91
C LYS A 36 32.68 -1.03 1.60
N ARG A 37 32.10 -0.12 0.81
CA ARG A 37 31.41 1.09 1.31
C ARG A 37 30.09 1.35 0.65
N VAL A 38 29.65 0.49 -0.26
CA VAL A 38 28.38 0.65 -0.98
C VAL A 38 27.55 -0.59 -0.76
N THR A 39 26.39 -0.36 -0.15
CA THR A 39 25.41 -1.41 0.12
C THR A 39 24.10 -1.05 -0.57
N PHE A 40 23.60 -1.96 -1.38
CA PHE A 40 22.28 -1.88 -1.98
C PHE A 40 21.29 -2.71 -1.16
N THR A 41 20.10 -2.18 -0.98
CA THR A 41 18.98 -2.88 -0.34
C THR A 41 17.78 -2.79 -1.25
N CYS A 42 17.11 -3.92 -1.45
CA CYS A 42 15.85 -4.01 -2.16
C CYS A 42 14.83 -4.68 -1.23
N SER A 43 13.65 -4.09 -1.12
CA SER A 43 12.53 -4.63 -0.36
C SER A 43 11.33 -4.76 -1.29
N ALA A 44 10.72 -5.94 -1.32
CA ALA A 44 9.53 -6.21 -2.11
C ALA A 44 8.40 -6.72 -1.21
N VAL A 45 7.22 -6.15 -1.36
CA VAL A 45 6.00 -6.53 -0.65
C VAL A 45 4.93 -6.89 -1.66
N PHE A 46 4.38 -8.09 -1.54
CA PHE A 46 3.23 -8.57 -2.31
C PHE A 46 2.18 -9.08 -1.33
N ALA A 47 0.98 -8.52 -1.37
CA ALA A 47 -0.08 -8.93 -0.46
C ALA A 47 -1.44 -8.97 -1.16
N SER A 48 -2.30 -9.88 -0.73
CA SER A 48 -3.69 -9.89 -1.21
C SER A 48 -4.39 -8.59 -0.80
N GLY A 49 -5.33 -8.15 -1.64
CA GLY A 49 -6.14 -6.97 -1.36
C GLY A 49 -6.98 -7.14 -0.09
N THR A 50 -7.19 -6.04 0.62
CA THR A 50 -8.08 -6.03 1.79
C THR A 50 -9.54 -6.06 1.36
N PRO A 51 -10.44 -6.67 2.17
CA PRO A 51 -11.86 -6.67 1.91
C PRO A 51 -12.46 -5.26 1.98
N PHE A 52 -13.47 -5.01 1.16
CA PHE A 52 -14.27 -3.78 1.23
C PHE A 52 -15.71 -4.05 0.81
N THR A 53 -16.61 -3.15 1.22
CA THR A 53 -18.02 -3.20 0.83
C THR A 53 -18.22 -2.37 -0.43
N SER A 54 -18.67 -3.02 -1.51
CA SER A 54 -19.04 -2.34 -2.75
C SER A 54 -20.51 -1.92 -2.73
N ALA A 55 -20.84 -0.82 -3.43
CA ALA A 55 -22.22 -0.56 -3.78
C ALA A 55 -22.58 -1.40 -5.01
N ASP A 56 -23.67 -2.13 -4.92
CA ASP A 56 -24.17 -3.01 -6.00
C ASP A 56 -25.06 -2.22 -6.96
N GLU A 57 -25.86 -1.28 -6.43
CA GLU A 57 -26.81 -0.49 -7.21
C GLU A 57 -26.80 0.97 -6.79
N PHE A 58 -27.20 1.84 -7.73
CA PHE A 58 -27.39 3.27 -7.52
C PHE A 58 -28.77 3.67 -8.06
N TYR A 59 -29.52 4.40 -7.26
CA TYR A 59 -30.82 4.95 -7.67
C TYR A 59 -30.93 6.42 -7.28
N LEU A 60 -31.76 7.13 -8.02
CA LEU A 60 -32.07 8.53 -7.75
C LEU A 60 -33.30 8.61 -6.84
N MET A 61 -33.16 9.25 -5.70
CA MET A 61 -34.24 9.51 -4.78
C MET A 61 -34.25 11.00 -4.40
N ASN A 62 -35.32 11.70 -4.72
CA ASN A 62 -35.49 13.14 -4.47
C ASN A 62 -34.34 14.01 -5.03
N GLY A 63 -33.77 13.64 -6.20
CA GLY A 63 -32.65 14.35 -6.82
C GLY A 63 -31.27 13.99 -6.26
N TYR A 64 -31.20 13.10 -5.28
CA TYR A 64 -29.94 12.58 -4.72
C TYR A 64 -29.63 11.18 -5.20
N VAL A 65 -28.35 10.90 -5.45
CA VAL A 65 -27.89 9.55 -5.75
C VAL A 65 -27.73 8.78 -4.44
N VAL A 66 -28.50 7.73 -4.29
CA VAL A 66 -28.44 6.81 -3.14
C VAL A 66 -27.77 5.53 -3.59
N ALA A 67 -26.77 5.07 -2.83
CA ALA A 67 -26.08 3.82 -3.07
C ALA A 67 -26.68 2.70 -2.23
N GLN A 68 -27.03 1.60 -2.87
CA GLN A 68 -27.37 0.37 -2.17
C GLN A 68 -26.12 -0.48 -2.05
N TYR A 69 -25.67 -0.71 -0.83
CA TYR A 69 -24.46 -1.50 -0.56
C TYR A 69 -24.78 -2.98 -0.57
N GLY A 70 -23.91 -3.74 -1.20
CA GLY A 70 -23.95 -5.18 -1.19
C GLY A 70 -23.49 -5.79 0.14
N LYS A 71 -23.09 -7.05 0.07
CA LYS A 71 -22.62 -7.80 1.25
C LYS A 71 -21.43 -7.09 1.90
N HIS A 72 -21.48 -6.94 3.24
CA HIS A 72 -20.38 -6.32 4.00
C HIS A 72 -19.05 -7.06 3.77
N ASN A 73 -18.03 -6.32 3.33
CA ASN A 73 -16.71 -6.87 2.97
C ASN A 73 -16.76 -8.00 1.92
N GLY A 74 -17.76 -7.99 1.04
CA GLY A 74 -17.97 -9.02 0.01
C GLY A 74 -16.98 -8.93 -1.17
N CYS A 75 -16.30 -7.80 -1.34
CA CYS A 75 -15.33 -7.55 -2.41
C CYS A 75 -13.93 -7.40 -1.85
N HIS A 76 -12.91 -7.57 -2.70
CA HIS A 76 -11.50 -7.36 -2.34
C HIS A 76 -10.87 -6.32 -3.24
N LEU A 77 -9.99 -5.50 -2.67
CA LEU A 77 -9.12 -4.62 -3.42
C LEU A 77 -8.13 -5.44 -4.27
N PRO A 78 -7.55 -4.87 -5.33
CA PRO A 78 -6.46 -5.50 -6.07
C PRO A 78 -5.28 -5.83 -5.17
N TRP A 79 -4.43 -6.75 -5.64
CA TRP A 79 -3.21 -7.10 -4.95
C TRP A 79 -2.34 -5.88 -4.70
N TYR A 80 -1.91 -5.71 -3.45
CA TYR A 80 -0.93 -4.71 -3.06
C TYR A 80 0.47 -5.14 -3.53
N LYS A 81 1.16 -4.25 -4.23
CA LYS A 81 2.52 -4.49 -4.75
C LYS A 81 3.37 -3.27 -4.44
N ARG A 82 4.55 -3.49 -3.86
CA ARG A 82 5.51 -2.41 -3.63
C ARG A 82 6.92 -2.95 -3.71
N VAL A 83 7.79 -2.21 -4.36
CA VAL A 83 9.22 -2.47 -4.37
C VAL A 83 9.94 -1.18 -4.01
N ASP A 84 10.75 -1.24 -2.98
CA ASP A 84 11.59 -0.14 -2.51
C ASP A 84 13.05 -0.48 -2.76
N MET A 85 13.84 0.50 -3.14
CA MET A 85 15.27 0.36 -3.39
C MET A 85 16.04 1.40 -2.60
N ALA A 86 17.19 1.04 -2.06
CA ALA A 86 18.07 1.96 -1.36
C ALA A 86 19.53 1.65 -1.65
N ALA A 87 20.33 2.71 -1.67
CA ALA A 87 21.77 2.63 -1.73
C ALA A 87 22.38 3.41 -0.56
N ASN A 88 23.19 2.73 0.23
CA ASN A 88 23.98 3.34 1.30
C ASN A 88 25.43 3.45 0.86
N VAL A 89 26.01 4.64 1.01
CA VAL A 89 27.40 4.94 0.68
C VAL A 89 28.12 5.46 1.92
N ASP A 90 28.97 4.64 2.52
CA ASP A 90 29.85 5.05 3.61
C ASP A 90 31.03 5.86 3.06
N LEU A 91 31.22 7.07 3.58
CA LEU A 91 32.34 7.91 3.20
C LEU A 91 33.65 7.46 3.86
N LYS A 92 34.78 7.80 3.22
CA LYS A 92 36.11 7.44 3.70
C LYS A 92 36.40 8.10 5.02
N GLN A 93 36.60 7.32 6.07
CA GLN A 93 37.02 7.80 7.38
C GLN A 93 38.51 8.16 7.36
N LYS A 94 38.85 9.37 7.82
CA LYS A 94 40.23 9.70 8.14
C LYS A 94 40.62 9.01 9.47
N ARG A 95 41.82 8.40 9.52
CA ARG A 95 42.33 7.51 10.59
C ARG A 95 42.22 8.06 12.04
N GLN A 96 41.98 9.36 12.19
CA GLN A 96 41.90 10.05 13.50
C GLN A 96 40.49 10.49 13.92
N ARG A 97 39.43 10.18 13.18
CA ARG A 97 38.07 10.58 13.52
C ARG A 97 37.24 9.37 13.95
N HIS A 98 36.60 9.48 15.11
CA HIS A 98 35.69 8.47 15.67
C HIS A 98 34.32 8.44 14.96
N PHE A 99 34.06 9.38 14.03
CA PHE A 99 32.76 9.51 13.38
C PHE A 99 32.76 8.80 12.03
N ARG A 100 31.80 7.91 11.85
CA ARG A 100 31.43 7.33 10.54
C ARG A 100 30.30 8.15 9.95
N HIS A 101 30.40 8.53 8.70
CA HIS A 101 29.36 9.30 8.00
C HIS A 101 29.15 8.77 6.59
N GLY A 102 27.96 9.00 6.05
CA GLY A 102 27.59 8.51 4.76
C GLY A 102 26.29 9.09 4.24
N PHE A 103 25.94 8.68 3.05
CA PHE A 103 24.70 9.05 2.39
C PHE A 103 23.84 7.82 2.18
N ASN A 104 22.52 8.03 2.33
CA ASN A 104 21.52 7.07 1.89
C ASN A 104 20.67 7.72 0.80
N VAL A 105 20.53 7.05 -0.32
CA VAL A 105 19.60 7.41 -1.39
C VAL A 105 18.59 6.27 -1.48
N SER A 106 17.32 6.58 -1.38
CA SER A 106 16.26 5.57 -1.47
C SER A 106 15.14 6.00 -2.39
N LEU A 107 14.47 5.01 -2.94
CA LEU A 107 13.36 5.15 -3.85
C LEU A 107 12.22 4.27 -3.35
N PHE A 108 11.20 4.89 -2.77
CA PHE A 108 10.00 4.21 -2.32
C PHE A 108 9.07 3.98 -3.51
N ASN A 109 8.48 2.79 -3.58
CA ASN A 109 7.62 2.37 -4.70
C ASN A 109 8.30 2.56 -6.07
N ALA A 110 9.52 2.03 -6.23
CA ALA A 110 10.41 2.26 -7.37
C ALA A 110 9.76 2.01 -8.74
N PHE A 111 8.82 1.09 -8.84
CA PHE A 111 8.08 0.77 -10.07
C PHE A 111 6.77 1.55 -10.24
N GLY A 112 6.41 2.43 -9.30
CA GLY A 112 5.20 3.24 -9.40
C GLY A 112 3.90 2.41 -9.38
N PHE A 113 3.85 1.31 -8.63
CA PHE A 113 2.65 0.50 -8.52
C PHE A 113 1.49 1.30 -7.92
N ASN A 114 0.35 1.23 -8.59
CA ASN A 114 -0.89 1.86 -8.11
C ASN A 114 -1.57 0.92 -7.10
N ASN A 115 -1.54 1.30 -5.82
CA ASN A 115 -2.18 0.56 -4.75
C ASN A 115 -3.41 1.34 -4.28
N PRO A 116 -4.62 0.97 -4.69
CA PRO A 116 -5.82 1.65 -4.24
C PRO A 116 -6.08 1.37 -2.76
N LEU A 117 -6.43 2.43 -2.01
CA LEU A 117 -6.88 2.34 -0.63
C LEU A 117 -8.39 2.09 -0.56
N PHE A 118 -9.13 2.70 -1.46
CA PHE A 118 -10.57 2.55 -1.62
C PHE A 118 -11.01 3.03 -3.01
N TYR A 119 -12.22 2.72 -3.37
CA TYR A 119 -12.85 3.22 -4.59
C TYR A 119 -13.82 4.34 -4.25
N ARG A 120 -13.76 5.44 -5.02
CA ARG A 120 -14.68 6.55 -4.94
C ARG A 120 -15.61 6.54 -6.15
N LEU A 121 -16.91 6.70 -5.89
CA LEU A 121 -17.87 6.92 -6.96
C LEU A 121 -17.65 8.28 -7.61
N ARG A 122 -17.56 8.30 -8.93
CA ARG A 122 -17.57 9.51 -9.74
C ARG A 122 -18.68 9.45 -10.76
N ILE A 123 -19.46 10.53 -10.84
CA ILE A 123 -20.47 10.70 -11.88
C ILE A 123 -19.78 11.41 -13.05
N ARG A 124 -19.86 10.81 -14.22
CA ARG A 124 -19.36 11.40 -15.46
C ARG A 124 -20.37 12.42 -16.01
N ARG A 125 -19.92 13.33 -16.89
CA ARG A 125 -20.79 14.31 -17.55
C ARG A 125 -21.86 13.67 -18.43
N ASP A 126 -21.65 12.44 -18.86
CA ASP A 126 -22.60 11.62 -19.61
C ASP A 126 -23.64 10.88 -18.73
N GLY A 127 -23.68 11.17 -17.43
CA GLY A 127 -24.58 10.54 -16.45
C GLY A 127 -24.13 9.16 -15.98
N ASN A 128 -23.06 8.60 -16.53
CA ASN A 128 -22.58 7.27 -16.15
C ASN A 128 -21.81 7.28 -14.83
N PHE A 129 -21.98 6.25 -14.01
CA PHE A 129 -21.27 6.04 -12.77
C PHE A 129 -19.95 5.29 -13.03
N ARG A 130 -18.88 5.75 -12.40
CA ARG A 130 -17.59 5.08 -12.45
C ARG A 130 -16.94 5.02 -11.07
N PHE A 131 -16.45 3.84 -10.70
CA PHE A 131 -15.57 3.68 -9.55
C PHE A 131 -14.14 4.10 -9.93
N ALA A 132 -13.64 5.13 -9.27
CA ALA A 132 -12.27 5.60 -9.44
C ALA A 132 -11.42 5.16 -8.26
N PRO A 133 -10.28 4.47 -8.47
CA PRO A 133 -9.39 4.10 -7.39
C PRO A 133 -8.74 5.35 -6.78
N VAL A 134 -8.72 5.41 -5.46
CA VAL A 134 -7.98 6.42 -4.70
C VAL A 134 -6.70 5.77 -4.18
N CYS A 135 -5.58 6.21 -4.73
CA CYS A 135 -4.25 5.74 -4.37
C CYS A 135 -3.50 6.85 -3.62
N PHE A 136 -2.78 6.49 -2.55
CA PHE A 136 -2.00 7.47 -1.78
C PHE A 136 -0.72 7.87 -2.53
N LEU A 137 0.03 6.91 -3.04
CA LEU A 137 1.24 7.14 -3.82
C LEU A 137 1.14 6.41 -5.16
N LYS A 138 1.17 7.18 -6.25
CA LYS A 138 1.13 6.66 -7.62
C LYS A 138 2.50 6.64 -8.28
N TYR A 139 3.44 7.44 -7.75
CA TYR A 139 4.75 7.66 -8.33
C TYR A 139 5.85 7.22 -7.38
N PRO A 140 7.03 6.89 -7.91
CA PRO A 140 8.21 6.69 -7.09
C PRO A 140 8.51 7.93 -6.25
N LEU A 141 8.78 7.73 -4.97
CA LEU A 141 9.15 8.82 -4.04
C LEU A 141 10.64 8.71 -3.70
N PRO A 142 11.48 9.59 -4.25
CA PRO A 142 12.89 9.62 -3.90
C PRO A 142 13.10 10.24 -2.51
N SER A 143 14.06 9.72 -1.79
CA SER A 143 14.52 10.26 -0.51
C SER A 143 16.04 10.26 -0.47
N PHE A 144 16.59 11.32 0.10
CA PHE A 144 18.00 11.47 0.35
C PHE A 144 18.25 11.78 1.82
N SER A 145 19.18 11.09 2.44
CA SER A 145 19.59 11.36 3.82
C SER A 145 21.10 11.27 3.98
N TYR A 146 21.61 12.14 4.84
CA TYR A 146 22.98 12.11 5.32
C TYR A 146 22.97 11.66 6.77
N TYR A 147 23.87 10.75 7.13
CA TYR A 147 23.99 10.27 8.50
C TYR A 147 25.40 10.39 9.05
N ILE A 148 25.46 10.61 10.34
CA ILE A 148 26.69 10.61 11.15
C ILE A 148 26.46 9.61 12.27
N LYS A 149 27.41 8.67 12.43
CA LYS A 149 27.45 7.73 13.57
C LYS A 149 28.70 8.03 14.39
N TYR A 150 28.54 8.15 15.69
CA TYR A 150 29.59 8.30 16.68
C TYR A 150 30.04 6.94 17.19
#